data_a914309f8d19b71faf9646c3362c45b1
#
_entry.id   a914309f8d19b71faf9646c3362c45b1
#
_cell.length_a   1.000
_cell.length_b   1.000
_cell.length_c   1.000
_cell.angle_alpha   90.00
_cell.angle_beta   90.00
_cell.angle_gamma   90.00
#
_symmetry.space_group_name_H-M   'P 1'
#
loop_
_entity.id
_entity.type
_entity.pdbx_description
1 polymer ?
#
loop_
_entity_poly.entity_id
_entity_poly.type
_entity_poly.pdbx_seq_one_letter_code
_entity_poly.pdbx_strand_id
1 'polypeptide(L)'
;MKQRINTSDAPAPIGPYSQAIKKGDTLYVSGQIAIVPETGEMNTGEIGAETEQVMKNLSAILNEAGMSFDNVVKTTIFIKNMQQFSQINAVYGKFFGDVPPARETVEVSGLPKYVSVEISCIAID
;
A
#
# COMPACT_ATOMS: atom_id res chain seq x y z
N MET A 1 -3.66 -21.71 -10.07
CA MET A 1 -4.74 -20.79 -10.48
C MET A 1 -4.72 -19.56 -9.57
N LYS A 2 -4.90 -18.38 -10.15
CA LYS A 2 -4.86 -17.16 -9.35
C LYS A 2 -6.16 -16.98 -8.56
N GLN A 3 -6.03 -16.47 -7.34
CA GLN A 3 -7.15 -16.22 -6.45
C GLN A 3 -7.23 -14.73 -6.14
N ARG A 4 -8.44 -14.16 -6.30
CA ARG A 4 -8.68 -12.77 -5.93
C ARG A 4 -8.77 -12.65 -4.41
N ILE A 5 -8.06 -11.69 -3.85
CA ILE A 5 -8.20 -11.29 -2.45
C ILE A 5 -8.96 -9.98 -2.43
N ASN A 6 -10.01 -9.91 -1.64
CA ASN A 6 -10.87 -8.73 -1.56
C ASN A 6 -11.39 -8.55 -0.13
N THR A 7 -11.33 -7.32 0.35
CA THR A 7 -11.84 -6.98 1.68
C THR A 7 -12.52 -5.61 1.66
N SER A 8 -13.56 -5.46 2.46
CA SER A 8 -14.21 -4.16 2.67
C SER A 8 -13.42 -3.25 3.61
N ASP A 9 -12.38 -3.77 4.26
CA ASP A 9 -11.52 -3.00 5.15
C ASP A 9 -10.41 -2.23 4.41
N ALA A 10 -10.40 -2.34 3.08
CA ALA A 10 -9.55 -1.55 2.21
C ALA A 10 -10.41 -0.95 1.09
N PRO A 11 -9.93 0.09 0.40
CA PRO A 11 -10.73 0.73 -0.65
C PRO A 11 -11.09 -0.23 -1.78
N ALA A 12 -12.33 -0.17 -2.23
CA ALA A 12 -12.76 -0.94 -3.42
C ALA A 12 -11.96 -0.48 -4.64
N PRO A 13 -11.67 -1.39 -5.60
CA PRO A 13 -10.99 -1.00 -6.82
C PRO A 13 -11.78 0.07 -7.59
N ILE A 14 -11.08 1.08 -8.08
CA ILE A 14 -11.68 2.18 -8.84
C ILE A 14 -11.51 1.96 -10.36
N GLY A 15 -11.18 0.74 -10.77
CA GLY A 15 -10.99 0.38 -12.16
C GLY A 15 -10.99 -1.14 -12.32
N PRO A 16 -10.61 -1.64 -13.51
CA PRO A 16 -10.63 -3.07 -13.79
C PRO A 16 -9.40 -3.80 -13.23
N TYR A 17 -9.30 -3.86 -11.91
CA TYR A 17 -8.22 -4.57 -11.23
C TYR A 17 -8.71 -5.15 -9.90
N SER A 18 -7.96 -6.07 -9.33
CA SER A 18 -8.22 -6.64 -8.01
C SER A 18 -7.38 -5.93 -6.95
N GLN A 19 -7.85 -5.89 -5.72
CA GLN A 19 -7.04 -5.36 -4.61
C GLN A 19 -5.73 -6.15 -4.48
N ALA A 20 -5.82 -7.47 -4.59
CA ALA A 20 -4.64 -8.34 -4.60
C ALA A 20 -4.95 -9.65 -5.28
N ILE A 21 -3.90 -10.31 -5.74
CA ILE A 21 -3.97 -11.64 -6.35
C ILE A 21 -2.99 -12.55 -5.61
N LYS A 22 -3.48 -13.69 -5.18
CA LYS A 22 -2.63 -14.75 -4.62
C LYS A 22 -2.49 -15.87 -5.64
N LYS A 23 -1.24 -16.30 -5.86
CA LYS A 23 -0.95 -17.47 -6.67
C LYS A 23 0.17 -18.25 -6.00
N GLY A 24 -0.07 -19.52 -5.68
CA GLY A 24 0.85 -20.29 -4.86
C GLY A 24 1.03 -19.59 -3.51
N ASP A 25 2.26 -19.36 -3.13
CA ASP A 25 2.61 -18.70 -1.87
C ASP A 25 2.78 -17.19 -2.02
N THR A 26 2.61 -16.65 -3.23
CA THR A 26 2.91 -15.25 -3.52
C THR A 26 1.63 -14.42 -3.61
N LEU A 27 1.64 -13.28 -2.93
CA LEU A 27 0.56 -12.28 -2.98
C LEU A 27 1.09 -11.02 -3.65
N TYR A 28 0.37 -10.57 -4.67
CA TYR A 28 0.64 -9.31 -5.37
C TYR A 28 -0.44 -8.31 -5.00
N VAL A 29 -0.05 -7.23 -4.34
CA VAL A 29 -1.01 -6.22 -3.84
C VAL A 29 -0.93 -4.98 -4.73
N SER A 30 -2.08 -4.56 -5.24
CA SER A 30 -2.21 -3.35 -6.05
C SER A 30 -1.80 -2.11 -5.26
N GLY A 31 -1.35 -1.09 -5.96
CA GLY A 31 -0.98 0.18 -5.34
C GLY A 31 -2.14 0.76 -4.54
N GLN A 32 -1.87 1.10 -3.29
CA GLN A 32 -2.85 1.69 -2.39
C GLN A 32 -2.60 3.17 -2.24
N ILE A 33 -3.67 3.94 -2.24
CA ILE A 33 -3.67 5.37 -1.97
C ILE A 33 -4.51 5.63 -0.72
N ALA A 34 -4.46 6.84 -0.19
CA ALA A 34 -5.02 7.15 1.13
C ALA A 34 -6.54 7.37 1.10
N ILE A 35 -7.28 6.44 0.55
CA ILE A 35 -8.75 6.44 0.66
C ILE A 35 -9.12 5.77 1.98
N VAL A 36 -10.00 6.42 2.74
CA VAL A 36 -10.55 5.85 3.99
C VAL A 36 -11.67 4.88 3.58
N PRO A 37 -11.53 3.56 3.82
CA PRO A 37 -12.50 2.61 3.28
C PRO A 37 -13.92 2.78 3.84
N GLU A 38 -14.07 3.23 5.07
CA GLU A 38 -15.38 3.40 5.70
C GLU A 38 -16.20 4.52 5.06
N THR A 39 -15.56 5.57 4.55
CA THR A 39 -16.25 6.76 4.05
C THR A 39 -16.03 7.01 2.56
N GLY A 40 -14.98 6.43 1.97
CA GLY A 40 -14.58 6.73 0.60
C GLY A 40 -13.87 8.07 0.46
N GLU A 41 -13.64 8.78 1.55
CA GLU A 41 -12.98 10.09 1.52
C GLU A 41 -11.47 9.93 1.49
N MET A 42 -10.78 10.97 0.98
CA MET A 42 -9.33 11.00 0.91
C MET A 42 -8.75 11.53 2.22
N ASN A 43 -7.70 10.90 2.72
CA ASN A 43 -6.94 11.39 3.87
C ASN A 43 -5.60 11.96 3.38
N THR A 44 -5.65 13.13 2.76
CA THR A 44 -4.51 13.70 2.03
C THR A 44 -4.03 15.07 2.53
N GLY A 45 -4.49 15.54 3.65
CA GLY A 45 -4.12 16.88 4.13
C GLY A 45 -2.70 16.99 4.66
N GLU A 46 -2.12 15.89 5.16
CA GLU A 46 -0.80 15.87 5.78
C GLU A 46 -0.12 14.57 5.39
N ILE A 47 1.17 14.65 4.98
CA ILE A 47 1.85 13.51 4.35
C ILE A 47 2.02 12.31 5.30
N GLY A 48 2.25 12.56 6.57
CA GLY A 48 2.35 11.46 7.54
C GLY A 48 1.05 10.71 7.69
N ALA A 49 -0.06 11.44 7.82
CA ALA A 49 -1.39 10.84 7.92
C ALA A 49 -1.77 10.13 6.63
N GLU A 50 -1.44 10.70 5.48
CA GLU A 50 -1.68 10.08 4.19
C GLU A 50 -0.92 8.75 4.07
N THR A 51 0.35 8.74 4.42
CA THR A 51 1.18 7.53 4.38
C THR A 51 0.64 6.47 5.33
N GLU A 52 0.23 6.86 6.53
CA GLU A 52 -0.33 5.91 7.49
C GLU A 52 -1.60 5.26 6.96
N GLN A 53 -2.49 6.03 6.32
CA GLN A 53 -3.70 5.47 5.72
C GLN A 53 -3.37 4.46 4.63
N VAL A 54 -2.39 4.75 3.78
CA VAL A 54 -1.93 3.82 2.75
C VAL A 54 -1.46 2.51 3.39
N MET A 55 -0.66 2.59 4.45
CA MET A 55 -0.15 1.40 5.13
C MET A 55 -1.27 0.61 5.81
N LYS A 56 -2.27 1.28 6.38
CA LYS A 56 -3.44 0.60 6.94
C LYS A 56 -4.23 -0.15 5.88
N ASN A 57 -4.37 0.44 4.68
CA ASN A 57 -5.04 -0.22 3.58
C ASN A 57 -4.28 -1.46 3.12
N LEU A 58 -2.95 -1.39 3.03
CA LEU A 58 -2.12 -2.56 2.73
C LEU A 58 -2.28 -3.63 3.81
N SER A 59 -2.27 -3.22 5.08
CA SER A 59 -2.43 -4.16 6.21
C SER A 59 -3.74 -4.93 6.12
N ALA A 60 -4.84 -4.25 5.79
CA ALA A 60 -6.14 -4.89 5.66
C ALA A 60 -6.15 -5.96 4.57
N ILE A 61 -5.52 -5.67 3.43
CA ILE A 61 -5.44 -6.63 2.32
C ILE A 61 -4.55 -7.81 2.69
N LEU A 62 -3.40 -7.56 3.33
CA LEU A 62 -2.53 -8.63 3.81
C LEU A 62 -3.27 -9.54 4.79
N ASN A 63 -3.99 -8.96 5.74
CA ASN A 63 -4.75 -9.71 6.74
C ASN A 63 -5.81 -10.60 6.07
N GLU A 64 -6.48 -10.10 5.04
CA GLU A 64 -7.47 -10.89 4.30
C GLU A 64 -6.84 -12.13 3.67
N ALA A 65 -5.57 -12.03 3.27
CA ALA A 65 -4.82 -13.15 2.70
C ALA A 65 -4.17 -14.03 3.77
N GLY A 66 -4.39 -13.76 5.05
CA GLY A 66 -3.76 -14.50 6.15
C GLY A 66 -2.29 -14.14 6.36
N MET A 67 -1.88 -12.97 5.91
CA MET A 67 -0.49 -12.49 5.97
C MET A 67 -0.39 -11.21 6.80
N SER A 68 0.86 -10.77 7.03
CA SER A 68 1.16 -9.50 7.69
C SER A 68 2.33 -8.82 6.98
N PHE A 69 2.76 -7.69 7.49
CA PHE A 69 3.95 -7.01 6.95
C PHE A 69 5.22 -7.86 7.07
N ASP A 70 5.26 -8.83 7.98
CA ASP A 70 6.39 -9.75 8.08
C ASP A 70 6.55 -10.63 6.83
N ASN A 71 5.48 -10.80 6.07
CA ASN A 71 5.50 -11.58 4.83
C ASN A 71 5.91 -10.75 3.61
N VAL A 72 5.97 -9.43 3.75
CA VAL A 72 6.26 -8.53 2.62
C VAL A 72 7.75 -8.59 2.29
N VAL A 73 8.06 -8.90 1.04
CA VAL A 73 9.44 -9.03 0.56
C VAL A 73 9.85 -7.87 -0.34
N LYS A 74 8.88 -7.17 -0.93
CA LYS A 74 9.15 -6.06 -1.85
C LYS A 74 8.05 -5.03 -1.74
N THR A 75 8.44 -3.76 -1.70
CA THR A 75 7.51 -2.64 -1.86
C THR A 75 7.98 -1.72 -2.96
N THR A 76 7.03 -1.02 -3.58
CA THR A 76 7.29 0.06 -4.52
C THR A 76 6.53 1.28 -4.03
N ILE A 77 7.24 2.40 -3.84
CA ILE A 77 6.65 3.66 -3.39
C ILE A 77 6.75 4.67 -4.54
N PHE A 78 5.62 5.19 -4.97
CA PHE A 78 5.54 6.31 -5.91
C PHE A 78 5.15 7.56 -5.12
N ILE A 79 5.88 8.65 -5.31
CA ILE A 79 5.64 9.91 -4.61
C ILE A 79 5.63 11.08 -5.58
N LYS A 80 4.89 12.13 -5.22
CA LYS A 80 4.79 13.34 -6.05
C LYS A 80 5.92 14.31 -5.77
N ASN A 81 6.46 14.30 -4.55
CA ASN A 81 7.46 15.26 -4.12
C ASN A 81 8.53 14.56 -3.29
N MET A 82 9.72 14.41 -3.86
CA MET A 82 10.83 13.73 -3.19
C MET A 82 11.29 14.46 -1.92
N GLN A 83 10.95 15.74 -1.76
CA GLN A 83 11.24 16.45 -0.51
C GLN A 83 10.46 15.91 0.69
N GLN A 84 9.38 15.14 0.46
CA GLN A 84 8.61 14.49 1.52
C GLN A 84 9.14 13.10 1.86
N PHE A 85 10.22 12.67 1.24
CA PHE A 85 10.77 11.32 1.37
C PHE A 85 11.04 10.93 2.83
N SER A 86 11.69 11.81 3.60
CA SER A 86 12.02 11.49 5.00
C SER A 86 10.78 11.36 5.88
N GLN A 87 9.75 12.17 5.62
CA GLN A 87 8.49 12.09 6.39
C GLN A 87 7.73 10.80 6.07
N ILE A 88 7.73 10.40 4.79
CA ILE A 88 7.12 9.14 4.37
C ILE A 88 7.87 7.96 4.99
N ASN A 89 9.20 7.98 4.96
CA ASN A 89 10.03 6.93 5.55
C ASN A 89 9.77 6.78 7.05
N ALA A 90 9.58 7.88 7.77
CA ALA A 90 9.37 7.84 9.21
C ALA A 90 8.07 7.07 9.57
N VAL A 91 7.02 7.24 8.78
CA VAL A 91 5.75 6.51 8.98
C VAL A 91 5.87 5.08 8.48
N TYR A 92 6.36 4.91 7.25
CA TYR A 92 6.53 3.61 6.61
C TYR A 92 7.33 2.65 7.48
N GLY A 93 8.45 3.11 8.03
CA GLY A 93 9.34 2.27 8.82
C GLY A 93 8.72 1.70 10.08
N LYS A 94 7.68 2.33 10.62
CA LYS A 94 7.00 1.85 11.82
C LYS A 94 6.29 0.52 11.62
N PHE A 95 5.99 0.17 10.38
CA PHE A 95 5.24 -1.03 10.05
C PHE A 95 6.11 -2.26 9.85
N PHE A 96 7.43 -2.10 9.83
CA PHE A 96 8.37 -3.19 9.60
C PHE A 96 9.29 -3.39 10.81
N GLY A 97 9.71 -4.65 11.00
CA GLY A 97 10.64 -5.01 12.07
C GLY A 97 12.09 -4.89 11.63
N ASP A 98 12.92 -5.81 12.13
CA ASP A 98 14.39 -5.74 11.94
C ASP A 98 14.82 -5.98 10.50
N VAL A 99 14.01 -6.69 9.71
CA VAL A 99 14.32 -7.02 8.32
C VAL A 99 13.25 -6.40 7.43
N PRO A 100 13.40 -5.13 7.03
CA PRO A 100 12.44 -4.50 6.14
C PRO A 100 12.56 -5.09 4.72
N PRO A 101 11.49 -4.98 3.90
CA PRO A 101 11.52 -5.51 2.55
C PRO A 101 12.45 -4.72 1.64
N ALA A 102 12.82 -5.34 0.53
CA ALA A 102 13.45 -4.60 -0.56
C ALA A 102 12.49 -3.53 -1.07
N ARG A 103 13.00 -2.39 -1.51
CA ARG A 103 12.16 -1.27 -1.89
C ARG A 103 12.82 -0.39 -2.94
N GLU A 104 12.00 0.21 -3.80
CA GLU A 104 12.39 1.40 -4.56
C GLU A 104 11.36 2.49 -4.33
N THR A 105 11.83 3.75 -4.40
CA THR A 105 11.01 4.94 -4.27
C THR A 105 11.25 5.82 -5.48
N VAL A 106 10.18 6.20 -6.18
CA VAL A 106 10.25 6.91 -7.44
C VAL A 106 9.35 8.14 -7.37
N GLU A 107 9.89 9.29 -7.77
CA GLU A 107 9.06 10.49 -7.94
C GLU A 107 8.38 10.42 -9.30
N VAL A 108 7.07 10.69 -9.32
CA VAL A 108 6.26 10.61 -10.53
C VAL A 108 5.53 11.93 -10.77
N SER A 109 5.10 12.16 -12.02
CA SER A 109 4.42 13.40 -12.38
C SER A 109 2.96 13.44 -11.97
N GLY A 110 2.33 12.30 -11.73
CA GLY A 110 0.93 12.22 -11.30
C GLY A 110 0.58 10.87 -10.71
N LEU A 111 -0.40 10.87 -9.81
CA LEU A 111 -0.95 9.68 -9.18
C LEU A 111 -2.48 9.74 -9.23
N PRO A 112 -3.16 8.59 -9.12
CA PRO A 112 -4.62 8.57 -9.11
C PRO A 112 -5.17 9.50 -8.02
N LYS A 113 -6.28 10.19 -8.33
CA LYS A 113 -6.92 11.11 -7.38
C LYS A 113 -5.98 12.23 -6.91
N TYR A 114 -4.87 12.46 -7.63
CA TYR A 114 -3.88 13.50 -7.30
C TYR A 114 -3.30 13.38 -5.90
N VAL A 115 -3.19 12.13 -5.41
CA VAL A 115 -2.57 11.87 -4.09
C VAL A 115 -1.07 12.13 -4.14
N SER A 116 -0.44 12.16 -2.95
CA SER A 116 0.99 12.43 -2.82
C SER A 116 1.82 11.17 -2.75
N VAL A 117 1.23 10.02 -2.39
CA VAL A 117 1.95 8.76 -2.24
C VAL A 117 1.05 7.58 -2.61
N GLU A 118 1.67 6.58 -3.26
CA GLU A 118 1.03 5.30 -3.58
C GLU A 118 2.03 4.19 -3.31
N ILE A 119 1.61 3.12 -2.65
CA ILE A 119 2.49 2.01 -2.30
C ILE A 119 1.85 0.68 -2.70
N SER A 120 2.63 -0.16 -3.38
CA SER A 120 2.28 -1.54 -3.69
C SER A 120 3.27 -2.49 -3.03
N CYS A 121 2.91 -3.77 -2.94
CA CYS A 121 3.84 -4.73 -2.35
C CYS A 121 3.65 -6.13 -2.91
N ILE A 122 4.68 -6.96 -2.68
CA ILE A 122 4.67 -8.39 -2.94
C ILE A 122 4.96 -9.06 -1.60
N ALA A 123 4.14 -10.05 -1.24
CA ALA A 123 4.30 -10.80 -0.01
C ALA A 123 4.37 -12.30 -0.33
N ILE A 124 5.09 -13.03 0.49
CA ILE A 124 5.23 -14.48 0.33
C ILE A 124 4.91 -15.14 1.67
N ASP A 125 4.04 -16.14 1.59
CA ASP A 125 3.60 -16.91 2.75
C ASP A 125 4.67 -17.90 3.20
#